data_d961e34d30d6bdb84a51fa370a4d87ff
#
_entry.id   d961e34d30d6bdb84a51fa370a4d87ff
#
_cell.length_a   1.000
_cell.length_b   1.000
_cell.length_c   1.000
_cell.angle_alpha   90.00
_cell.angle_beta   90.00
_cell.angle_gamma   90.00
#
_symmetry.space_group_name_H-M   'P 1'
#
loop_
_entity.id
_entity.type
_entity.pdbx_description
1 polymer ?
#
loop_
_entity_poly.entity_id
_entity_poly.type
_entity_poly.pdbx_seq_one_letter_code
_entity_poly.pdbx_strand_id
1 'polypeptide(L)'
;MISDGLQTALNEIRETLIQDNSLYQEQIPLVNHYTSSQVYGQSLLNLPSDMRNKFIQSLVNRIAYTKFVMDYFENPLQELAGDDLPLGAIGQEIYVNPARGRVYNIDDFAGLLAKYESDVKSEYTEINFDVQYPVTIIRKELEKAFVSWGDFESFLMGISTSLYNGAYIDDYKYTKKLITNAYRNNAVQMETFTFTDATAPTEDELKAFVKKLRETFLNFKSPSTKYNAWSKVGGYGRSIVSWSKPEDVVVFISNKLASELDVDVLASAFNMDKADLMGKVYYIDNFDIIDDEGQTQFDGSNIYALICDKRWFKIRTKDMFMDEFYNANNRSWQQYLNVIKAFNYSLFANAYMLVGAIPTVNITSASFVETSPTVEEAKKITLHLNTVPFNATSTVTFTSGTQAKATVEKIDDRTVEVTGVADGTSVITATAGGQSIATVTVTVTDPAE
;
A
#
# COMPACT_ATOMS: atom_id res chain seq x y z
N MET A 1 24.42 -13.58 -38.32
CA MET A 1 25.00 -12.21 -38.28
C MET A 1 24.59 -11.60 -36.96
N ILE A 2 25.42 -10.75 -36.39
CA ILE A 2 25.10 -10.03 -35.15
C ILE A 2 24.04 -8.96 -35.45
N SER A 3 23.15 -8.67 -34.52
CA SER A 3 22.22 -7.53 -34.60
C SER A 3 22.98 -6.20 -34.44
N ASP A 4 22.49 -5.13 -35.11
CA ASP A 4 23.13 -3.81 -35.04
C ASP A 4 23.17 -3.28 -33.59
N GLY A 5 22.11 -3.53 -32.82
CA GLY A 5 22.03 -3.12 -31.42
C GLY A 5 23.06 -3.81 -30.54
N LEU A 6 23.23 -5.13 -30.68
CA LEU A 6 24.23 -5.88 -29.91
C LEU A 6 25.65 -5.49 -30.33
N GLN A 7 25.91 -5.31 -31.63
CA GLN A 7 27.20 -4.83 -32.13
C GLN A 7 27.59 -3.48 -31.53
N THR A 8 26.64 -2.53 -31.55
CA THR A 8 26.86 -1.20 -30.98
C THR A 8 27.14 -1.29 -29.48
N ALA A 9 26.34 -2.05 -28.74
CA ALA A 9 26.52 -2.22 -27.30
C ALA A 9 27.88 -2.82 -26.93
N LEU A 10 28.33 -3.88 -27.63
CA LEU A 10 29.63 -4.50 -27.39
C LEU A 10 30.80 -3.56 -27.69
N ASN A 11 30.70 -2.77 -28.76
CA ASN A 11 31.73 -1.82 -29.13
C ASN A 11 31.77 -0.62 -28.18
N GLU A 12 30.66 -0.13 -27.71
CA GLU A 12 30.61 0.96 -26.71
C GLU A 12 31.17 0.50 -25.35
N ILE A 13 30.88 -0.72 -24.92
CA ILE A 13 31.49 -1.31 -23.72
C ILE A 13 33.01 -1.37 -23.90
N ARG A 14 33.47 -1.84 -25.06
CA ARG A 14 34.90 -1.86 -25.39
C ARG A 14 35.52 -0.47 -25.29
N GLU A 15 34.90 0.54 -25.87
CA GLU A 15 35.39 1.93 -25.84
C GLU A 15 35.47 2.49 -24.43
N THR A 16 34.43 2.26 -23.61
CA THR A 16 34.41 2.67 -22.19
C THR A 16 35.57 2.04 -21.42
N LEU A 17 35.81 0.75 -21.59
CA LEU A 17 36.92 0.04 -20.93
C LEU A 17 38.27 0.50 -21.40
N ILE A 18 38.44 0.86 -22.68
CA ILE A 18 39.69 1.40 -23.25
C ILE A 18 39.98 2.79 -22.65
N GLN A 19 38.99 3.60 -22.38
CA GLN A 19 39.16 4.90 -21.70
C GLN A 19 39.72 4.70 -20.29
N ASP A 20 39.30 3.64 -19.58
CA ASP A 20 39.76 3.30 -18.25
C ASP A 20 41.21 2.74 -18.29
N ASN A 21 41.54 1.93 -19.30
CA ASN A 21 42.82 1.33 -19.45
C ASN A 21 43.13 0.98 -20.92
N SER A 22 44.13 1.61 -21.51
CA SER A 22 44.53 1.42 -22.91
C SER A 22 44.92 -0.01 -23.30
N LEU A 23 45.33 -0.87 -22.33
CA LEU A 23 45.61 -2.28 -22.57
C LEU A 23 44.43 -3.09 -23.11
N TYR A 24 43.19 -2.61 -22.88
CA TYR A 24 41.99 -3.24 -23.43
C TYR A 24 41.91 -3.14 -24.94
N GLN A 25 42.51 -2.11 -25.55
CA GLN A 25 42.47 -1.88 -27.00
C GLN A 25 43.06 -3.05 -27.78
N GLU A 26 44.14 -3.64 -27.29
CA GLU A 26 44.84 -4.75 -27.97
C GLU A 26 44.16 -6.11 -27.70
N GLN A 27 43.48 -6.25 -26.56
CA GLN A 27 43.02 -7.55 -26.08
C GLN A 27 41.54 -7.80 -26.36
N ILE A 28 40.70 -6.76 -26.42
CA ILE A 28 39.28 -6.88 -26.75
C ILE A 28 39.07 -6.55 -28.22
N PRO A 29 38.73 -7.53 -29.06
CA PRO A 29 38.52 -7.29 -30.49
C PRO A 29 37.31 -6.39 -30.77
N LEU A 30 37.39 -5.59 -31.82
CA LEU A 30 36.28 -4.86 -32.34
C LEU A 30 35.29 -5.82 -32.99
N VAL A 31 34.00 -5.62 -32.74
CA VAL A 31 32.94 -6.43 -33.32
C VAL A 31 32.38 -5.75 -34.57
N ASN A 32 32.27 -6.51 -35.65
CA ASN A 32 31.60 -6.11 -36.88
C ASN A 32 30.64 -7.21 -37.36
N HIS A 33 29.85 -6.96 -38.39
CA HIS A 33 28.88 -7.92 -38.92
C HIS A 33 29.45 -9.28 -39.31
N TYR A 34 30.73 -9.36 -39.60
CA TYR A 34 31.43 -10.59 -40.04
C TYR A 34 32.18 -11.26 -38.89
N THR A 35 32.18 -10.68 -37.71
CA THR A 35 32.86 -11.25 -36.53
C THR A 35 32.16 -12.55 -36.11
N SER A 36 32.93 -13.64 -35.99
CA SER A 36 32.40 -14.91 -35.50
C SER A 36 32.15 -14.83 -34.01
N SER A 37 30.95 -15.23 -33.56
CA SER A 37 30.57 -15.29 -32.14
C SER A 37 31.51 -16.18 -31.34
N GLN A 38 31.91 -17.34 -31.88
CA GLN A 38 32.80 -18.28 -31.24
C GLN A 38 34.22 -17.71 -31.05
N VAL A 39 34.77 -17.08 -32.09
CA VAL A 39 36.09 -16.43 -32.02
C VAL A 39 36.08 -15.28 -31.03
N TYR A 40 35.06 -14.47 -31.07
CA TYR A 40 34.91 -13.36 -30.13
C TYR A 40 34.72 -13.82 -28.68
N GLY A 41 33.85 -14.81 -28.45
CA GLY A 41 33.63 -15.39 -27.13
C GLY A 41 34.91 -16.04 -26.56
N GLN A 42 35.69 -16.72 -27.41
CA GLN A 42 36.95 -17.31 -26.99
C GLN A 42 37.99 -16.25 -26.64
N SER A 43 38.04 -15.15 -27.39
CA SER A 43 38.91 -14.02 -27.06
C SER A 43 38.55 -13.38 -25.73
N LEU A 44 37.25 -13.14 -25.47
CA LEU A 44 36.78 -12.61 -24.19
C LEU A 44 37.05 -13.52 -23.01
N LEU A 45 36.80 -14.82 -23.14
CA LEU A 45 36.95 -15.79 -22.05
C LEU A 45 38.43 -16.07 -21.75
N ASN A 46 39.35 -15.79 -22.67
CA ASN A 46 40.79 -15.92 -22.48
C ASN A 46 41.44 -14.64 -21.93
N LEU A 47 40.71 -13.54 -21.78
CA LEU A 47 41.22 -12.32 -21.13
C LEU A 47 41.71 -12.62 -19.70
N PRO A 48 42.67 -11.85 -19.17
CA PRO A 48 42.97 -11.82 -17.74
C PRO A 48 41.71 -11.68 -16.89
N SER A 49 41.71 -12.29 -15.71
CA SER A 49 40.48 -12.42 -14.89
C SER A 49 39.82 -11.09 -14.54
N ASP A 50 40.62 -10.08 -14.23
CA ASP A 50 40.14 -8.72 -13.93
C ASP A 50 39.49 -8.03 -15.14
N MET A 51 40.13 -8.10 -16.31
CA MET A 51 39.62 -7.57 -17.56
C MET A 51 38.35 -8.26 -18.00
N ARG A 52 38.33 -9.59 -17.95
CA ARG A 52 37.15 -10.40 -18.30
C ARG A 52 35.96 -10.08 -17.37
N ASN A 53 36.23 -10.01 -16.08
CA ASN A 53 35.20 -9.71 -15.10
C ASN A 53 34.62 -8.30 -15.34
N LYS A 54 35.45 -7.28 -15.54
CA LYS A 54 34.99 -5.92 -15.87
C LYS A 54 34.20 -5.87 -17.18
N PHE A 55 34.59 -6.63 -18.21
CA PHE A 55 33.86 -6.69 -19.46
C PHE A 55 32.49 -7.32 -19.28
N ILE A 56 32.40 -8.47 -18.60
CA ILE A 56 31.13 -9.15 -18.34
C ILE A 56 30.23 -8.29 -17.47
N GLN A 57 30.77 -7.62 -16.48
CA GLN A 57 30.12 -6.64 -15.64
C GLN A 57 29.47 -5.53 -16.48
N SER A 58 30.25 -4.85 -17.27
CA SER A 58 29.76 -3.77 -18.13
C SER A 58 28.70 -4.28 -19.12
N LEU A 59 28.87 -5.52 -19.62
CA LEU A 59 27.93 -6.16 -20.53
C LEU A 59 26.58 -6.38 -19.85
N VAL A 60 26.56 -6.99 -18.66
CA VAL A 60 25.33 -7.30 -17.94
C VAL A 60 24.64 -6.00 -17.48
N ASN A 61 25.40 -5.06 -16.93
CA ASN A 61 24.87 -3.75 -16.54
C ASN A 61 24.23 -3.03 -17.72
N ARG A 62 24.89 -3.03 -18.89
CA ARG A 62 24.34 -2.36 -20.07
C ARG A 62 23.08 -3.04 -20.60
N ILE A 63 23.02 -4.35 -20.54
CA ILE A 63 21.83 -5.12 -20.97
C ILE A 63 20.67 -4.89 -20.00
N ALA A 64 20.95 -4.80 -18.71
CA ALA A 64 19.94 -4.46 -17.71
C ALA A 64 19.29 -3.08 -17.96
N TYR A 65 20.06 -2.13 -18.52
CA TYR A 65 19.52 -0.80 -18.91
C TYR A 65 18.94 -0.75 -20.34
N THR A 66 19.21 -1.75 -21.18
CA THR A 66 18.67 -1.76 -22.54
C THR A 66 17.40 -2.59 -22.55
N LYS A 67 16.25 -1.93 -22.67
CA LYS A 67 14.94 -2.58 -22.82
C LYS A 67 14.91 -3.33 -24.16
N PHE A 68 15.31 -4.59 -24.15
CA PHE A 68 15.06 -5.47 -25.29
C PHE A 68 13.57 -5.80 -25.33
N VAL A 69 13.01 -5.95 -26.55
CA VAL A 69 11.62 -6.32 -26.74
C VAL A 69 11.45 -7.80 -26.37
N MET A 70 11.07 -8.04 -25.12
CA MET A 70 10.68 -9.36 -24.63
C MET A 70 9.39 -9.22 -23.82
N ASP A 71 8.71 -10.33 -23.59
CA ASP A 71 7.51 -10.39 -22.77
C ASP A 71 7.85 -10.07 -21.30
N TYR A 72 7.98 -8.77 -21.00
CA TYR A 72 7.99 -8.30 -19.63
C TYR A 72 6.57 -8.32 -19.10
N PHE A 73 6.43 -8.77 -17.85
CA PHE A 73 5.17 -8.63 -17.15
C PHE A 73 4.82 -7.14 -17.03
N GLU A 74 3.77 -6.72 -17.73
CA GLU A 74 3.23 -5.38 -17.59
C GLU A 74 2.37 -5.32 -16.34
N ASN A 75 2.87 -4.68 -15.29
CA ASN A 75 2.11 -4.50 -14.06
C ASN A 75 0.95 -3.51 -14.30
N PRO A 76 -0.32 -3.98 -14.30
CA PRO A 76 -1.47 -3.09 -14.54
C PRO A 76 -1.67 -2.04 -13.45
N LEU A 77 -1.01 -2.21 -12.29
CA LEU A 77 -1.08 -1.29 -11.15
C LEU A 77 0.10 -0.32 -11.08
N GLN A 78 0.99 -0.33 -12.07
CA GLN A 78 2.19 0.52 -12.08
C GLN A 78 1.86 2.02 -12.02
N GLU A 79 0.75 2.46 -12.61
CA GLU A 79 0.34 3.87 -12.60
C GLU A 79 -0.09 4.38 -11.20
N LEU A 80 -0.23 3.48 -10.20
CA LEU A 80 -0.50 3.84 -8.82
C LEU A 80 0.78 4.17 -8.04
N ALA A 81 1.96 3.90 -8.61
CA ALA A 81 3.22 4.30 -8.04
C ALA A 81 3.36 5.83 -8.10
N GLY A 82 3.76 6.41 -6.98
CA GLY A 82 4.06 7.84 -6.88
C GLY A 82 5.51 8.17 -7.23
N ASP A 83 5.89 9.42 -7.01
CA ASP A 83 7.25 9.90 -7.24
C ASP A 83 8.28 9.17 -6.37
N ASP A 84 9.49 9.02 -6.89
CA ASP A 84 10.60 8.42 -6.18
C ASP A 84 11.00 9.21 -4.93
N LEU A 85 11.48 8.49 -3.91
CA LEU A 85 12.00 9.11 -2.69
C LEU A 85 13.45 9.50 -2.90
N PRO A 86 13.83 10.79 -2.64
CA PRO A 86 15.23 11.19 -2.64
C PRO A 86 16.06 10.37 -1.65
N LEU A 87 17.34 10.14 -1.97
CA LEU A 87 18.28 9.47 -1.08
C LEU A 87 18.33 10.17 0.30
N GLY A 88 18.15 9.38 1.37
CA GLY A 88 18.13 9.88 2.75
C GLY A 88 16.82 10.54 3.19
N ALA A 89 15.83 10.68 2.31
CA ALA A 89 14.53 11.23 2.68
C ALA A 89 13.62 10.17 3.33
N ILE A 90 12.86 10.61 4.32
CA ILE A 90 11.70 9.90 4.87
C ILE A 90 10.47 10.56 4.28
N GLY A 91 9.58 9.78 3.67
CA GLY A 91 8.32 10.31 3.16
C GLY A 91 7.43 10.75 4.33
N GLN A 92 6.94 11.98 4.28
CA GLN A 92 5.98 12.51 5.24
C GLN A 92 4.76 13.02 4.49
N GLU A 93 3.57 12.62 4.93
CA GLU A 93 2.32 13.20 4.49
C GLU A 93 1.78 14.11 5.60
N ILE A 94 1.47 15.35 5.25
CA ILE A 94 0.91 16.33 6.18
C ILE A 94 -0.49 16.68 5.69
N TYR A 95 -1.46 16.59 6.58
CA TYR A 95 -2.82 17.00 6.35
C TYR A 95 -3.22 18.14 7.27
N VAL A 96 -3.79 19.21 6.71
CA VAL A 96 -4.29 20.34 7.45
C VAL A 96 -5.82 20.39 7.33
N ASN A 97 -6.52 20.20 8.45
CA ASN A 97 -7.96 20.30 8.45
C ASN A 97 -8.43 21.71 8.04
N PRO A 98 -9.55 21.85 7.31
CA PRO A 98 -10.14 23.15 7.03
C PRO A 98 -10.45 23.91 8.33
N ALA A 99 -10.14 25.21 8.34
CA ALA A 99 -10.46 26.07 9.47
C ALA A 99 -12.00 26.14 9.65
N ARG A 100 -12.42 26.09 10.91
CA ARG A 100 -13.85 26.22 11.23
C ARG A 100 -14.25 27.69 11.27
N GLY A 101 -15.27 28.07 10.51
CA GLY A 101 -15.90 29.37 10.58
C GLY A 101 -16.59 29.57 11.94
N ARG A 102 -16.54 30.77 12.47
CA ARG A 102 -17.35 31.19 13.62
C ARG A 102 -18.25 32.35 13.22
N VAL A 103 -19.37 32.49 13.91
CA VAL A 103 -20.24 33.66 13.73
C VAL A 103 -19.48 34.87 14.19
N TYR A 104 -19.42 35.92 13.36
CA TYR A 104 -18.80 37.17 13.73
C TYR A 104 -19.70 37.87 14.75
N ASN A 105 -19.12 38.26 15.90
CA ASN A 105 -19.77 39.08 16.90
C ASN A 105 -18.81 40.19 17.31
N ILE A 106 -19.21 41.46 17.16
CA ILE A 106 -18.40 42.63 17.47
C ILE A 106 -18.16 42.77 18.97
N ASP A 107 -19.05 42.25 19.81
CA ASP A 107 -19.00 42.34 21.27
C ASP A 107 -18.19 41.18 21.90
N ASP A 108 -17.70 40.23 21.08
CA ASP A 108 -16.89 39.10 21.56
C ASP A 108 -15.40 39.47 21.67
N PHE A 109 -15.07 40.22 22.73
CA PHE A 109 -13.68 40.60 23.01
C PHE A 109 -12.78 39.39 23.34
N ALA A 110 -13.31 38.34 23.92
CA ALA A 110 -12.55 37.12 24.22
C ALA A 110 -12.16 36.40 22.93
N GLY A 111 -13.07 36.34 21.97
CA GLY A 111 -12.81 35.80 20.67
C GLY A 111 -11.84 36.60 19.79
N LEU A 112 -11.74 37.93 20.03
CA LEU A 112 -10.81 38.79 19.30
C LEU A 112 -9.35 38.48 19.65
N LEU A 113 -9.08 38.11 20.93
CA LEU A 113 -7.75 37.78 21.44
C LEU A 113 -7.46 36.27 21.50
N ALA A 114 -8.42 35.44 21.07
CA ALA A 114 -8.25 33.98 21.09
C ALA A 114 -7.23 33.52 20.05
N LYS A 115 -6.37 32.58 20.46
CA LYS A 115 -5.42 31.91 19.58
C LYS A 115 -6.13 30.77 18.85
N TYR A 116 -6.10 30.79 17.52
CA TYR A 116 -6.66 29.73 16.66
C TYR A 116 -5.51 28.99 16.01
N GLU A 117 -5.26 27.78 16.46
CA GLU A 117 -4.21 26.92 15.90
C GLU A 117 -4.76 26.08 14.74
N SER A 118 -3.94 25.89 13.71
CA SER A 118 -4.27 24.98 12.62
C SER A 118 -4.27 23.54 13.12
N ASP A 119 -5.30 22.78 12.77
CA ASP A 119 -5.38 21.34 13.08
C ASP A 119 -4.59 20.54 12.03
N VAL A 120 -3.32 20.24 12.34
CA VAL A 120 -2.37 19.56 11.48
C VAL A 120 -2.20 18.12 11.93
N LYS A 121 -2.28 17.19 10.98
CA LYS A 121 -2.00 15.76 11.15
C LYS A 121 -0.81 15.39 10.26
N SER A 122 0.00 14.44 10.70
CA SER A 122 1.13 13.95 9.91
C SER A 122 1.23 12.43 10.00
N GLU A 123 1.64 11.83 8.90
CA GLU A 123 1.95 10.42 8.77
C GLU A 123 3.30 10.25 8.09
N TYR A 124 4.09 9.27 8.52
CA TYR A 124 5.39 8.98 7.94
C TYR A 124 5.31 7.72 7.08
N THR A 125 5.98 7.75 5.93
CA THR A 125 6.09 6.60 5.04
C THR A 125 7.31 5.79 5.43
N GLU A 126 7.11 4.54 5.83
CA GLU A 126 8.18 3.61 6.17
C GLU A 126 8.63 2.83 4.93
N ILE A 127 9.97 2.61 4.82
CA ILE A 127 10.52 1.69 3.85
C ILE A 127 10.33 0.29 4.42
N ASN A 128 9.56 -0.52 3.71
CA ASN A 128 9.16 -1.86 4.15
C ASN A 128 9.39 -2.94 3.10
N PHE A 129 10.09 -2.60 2.02
CA PHE A 129 10.47 -3.50 0.96
C PHE A 129 11.93 -3.27 0.61
N ASP A 130 12.79 -4.23 0.92
CA ASP A 130 14.21 -4.25 0.60
C ASP A 130 14.52 -5.69 0.13
N VAL A 131 14.51 -5.87 -1.19
CA VAL A 131 14.58 -7.20 -1.81
C VAL A 131 15.66 -7.24 -2.87
N GLN A 132 16.37 -8.36 -2.89
CA GLN A 132 17.44 -8.65 -3.82
C GLN A 132 17.03 -9.81 -4.74
N TYR A 133 17.08 -9.60 -6.05
CA TYR A 133 16.81 -10.62 -7.07
C TYR A 133 18.14 -11.16 -7.60
N PRO A 134 18.53 -12.39 -7.26
CA PRO A 134 19.79 -12.97 -7.70
C PRO A 134 19.64 -13.73 -9.02
N VAL A 135 20.63 -13.60 -9.89
CA VAL A 135 20.85 -14.50 -11.04
C VAL A 135 22.30 -14.91 -11.11
N THR A 136 22.55 -16.18 -11.36
CA THR A 136 23.92 -16.73 -11.49
C THR A 136 24.21 -17.07 -12.94
N ILE A 137 25.32 -16.53 -13.46
CA ILE A 137 25.82 -16.80 -14.80
C ILE A 137 26.98 -17.78 -14.68
N ILE A 138 26.78 -19.03 -15.07
CA ILE A 138 27.82 -20.04 -15.03
C ILE A 138 28.70 -19.93 -16.29
N ARG A 139 30.01 -19.96 -16.13
CA ARG A 139 30.95 -19.85 -17.25
C ARG A 139 30.67 -20.80 -18.40
N LYS A 140 30.27 -22.05 -18.12
CA LYS A 140 29.94 -23.04 -19.15
C LYS A 140 28.69 -22.69 -19.96
N GLU A 141 27.72 -22.02 -19.34
CA GLU A 141 26.51 -21.56 -20.01
C GLU A 141 26.82 -20.38 -20.91
N LEU A 142 27.63 -19.45 -20.42
CA LEU A 142 28.13 -18.35 -21.24
C LEU A 142 28.98 -18.84 -22.42
N GLU A 143 29.84 -19.87 -22.26
CA GLU A 143 30.59 -20.50 -23.34
C GLU A 143 29.64 -21.09 -24.39
N LYS A 144 28.56 -21.74 -23.99
CA LYS A 144 27.51 -22.26 -24.91
C LYS A 144 26.75 -21.17 -25.64
N ALA A 145 26.49 -20.05 -24.97
CA ALA A 145 25.80 -18.91 -25.58
C ALA A 145 26.58 -18.33 -26.78
N PHE A 146 27.90 -18.43 -26.79
CA PHE A 146 28.75 -17.97 -27.91
C PHE A 146 28.73 -18.90 -29.14
N VAL A 147 27.92 -19.94 -29.19
CA VAL A 147 27.77 -20.80 -30.39
C VAL A 147 27.24 -19.99 -31.57
N SER A 148 26.28 -19.10 -31.32
CA SER A 148 25.80 -18.12 -32.29
C SER A 148 25.50 -16.76 -31.64
N TRP A 149 25.47 -15.69 -32.44
CA TRP A 149 25.07 -14.38 -31.93
C TRP A 149 23.61 -14.34 -31.43
N GLY A 150 22.71 -15.10 -32.08
CA GLY A 150 21.31 -15.22 -31.64
C GLY A 150 21.18 -15.93 -30.30
N ASP A 151 21.95 -16.99 -30.05
CA ASP A 151 21.94 -17.70 -28.78
C ASP A 151 22.50 -16.81 -27.67
N PHE A 152 23.56 -16.03 -27.97
CA PHE A 152 24.16 -15.10 -27.03
C PHE A 152 23.17 -13.98 -26.67
N GLU A 153 22.52 -13.38 -27.65
CA GLU A 153 21.50 -12.35 -27.44
C GLU A 153 20.33 -12.88 -26.59
N SER A 154 19.83 -14.08 -26.92
CA SER A 154 18.75 -14.73 -26.17
C SER A 154 19.14 -15.04 -24.72
N PHE A 155 20.38 -15.47 -24.49
CA PHE A 155 20.91 -15.73 -23.15
C PHE A 155 20.96 -14.45 -22.30
N LEU A 156 21.48 -13.37 -22.85
CA LEU A 156 21.56 -12.09 -22.17
C LEU A 156 20.16 -11.51 -21.86
N MET A 157 19.25 -11.62 -22.83
CA MET A 157 17.87 -11.22 -22.64
C MET A 157 17.19 -12.02 -21.53
N GLY A 158 17.40 -13.34 -21.49
CA GLY A 158 16.86 -14.23 -20.47
C GLY A 158 17.24 -13.80 -19.05
N ILE A 159 18.52 -13.38 -18.86
CA ILE A 159 19.00 -12.86 -17.57
C ILE A 159 18.25 -11.59 -17.18
N SER A 160 18.22 -10.61 -18.07
CA SER A 160 17.57 -9.33 -17.83
C SER A 160 16.07 -9.51 -17.55
N THR A 161 15.37 -10.31 -18.37
CA THR A 161 13.95 -10.59 -18.20
C THR A 161 13.65 -11.25 -16.87
N SER A 162 14.49 -12.21 -16.45
CA SER A 162 14.31 -12.90 -15.16
C SER A 162 14.37 -11.93 -13.98
N LEU A 163 15.36 -11.02 -13.97
CA LEU A 163 15.53 -10.04 -12.90
C LEU A 163 14.36 -9.04 -12.83
N TYR A 164 14.02 -8.43 -13.96
CA TYR A 164 12.97 -7.41 -13.98
C TYR A 164 11.57 -7.97 -13.81
N ASN A 165 11.28 -9.14 -14.40
CA ASN A 165 9.98 -9.78 -14.19
C ASN A 165 9.77 -10.15 -12.72
N GLY A 166 10.81 -10.61 -12.02
CA GLY A 166 10.75 -10.83 -10.58
C GLY A 166 10.30 -9.57 -9.84
N ALA A 167 10.96 -8.44 -10.12
CA ALA A 167 10.62 -7.16 -9.49
C ALA A 167 9.22 -6.67 -9.85
N TYR A 168 8.78 -6.77 -11.11
CA TYR A 168 7.44 -6.32 -11.55
C TYR A 168 6.30 -7.19 -11.00
N ILE A 169 6.53 -8.49 -10.89
CA ILE A 169 5.56 -9.43 -10.28
C ILE A 169 5.40 -9.11 -8.80
N ASP A 170 6.50 -8.84 -8.11
CA ASP A 170 6.44 -8.47 -6.70
C ASP A 170 5.79 -7.09 -6.50
N ASP A 171 6.06 -6.11 -7.35
CA ASP A 171 5.36 -4.83 -7.34
C ASP A 171 3.84 -5.02 -7.42
N TYR A 172 3.36 -5.89 -8.31
CA TYR A 172 1.94 -6.22 -8.42
C TYR A 172 1.42 -6.88 -7.14
N LYS A 173 2.12 -7.91 -6.65
CA LYS A 173 1.75 -8.64 -5.43
C LYS A 173 1.69 -7.71 -4.21
N TYR A 174 2.70 -6.85 -4.01
CA TYR A 174 2.76 -5.95 -2.86
C TYR A 174 1.75 -4.81 -2.95
N THR A 175 1.48 -4.28 -4.15
CA THR A 175 0.40 -3.30 -4.36
C THR A 175 -0.96 -3.90 -3.98
N LYS A 176 -1.25 -5.13 -4.45
CA LYS A 176 -2.45 -5.87 -4.07
C LYS A 176 -2.53 -6.13 -2.56
N LYS A 177 -1.41 -6.53 -1.96
CA LYS A 177 -1.28 -6.78 -0.51
C LYS A 177 -1.61 -5.55 0.34
N LEU A 178 -1.40 -4.31 -0.16
CA LEU A 178 -1.82 -3.10 0.56
C LEU A 178 -3.33 -3.07 0.80
N ILE A 179 -4.12 -3.42 -0.23
CA ILE A 179 -5.59 -3.45 -0.14
C ILE A 179 -6.02 -4.46 0.93
N THR A 180 -5.46 -5.66 0.87
CA THR A 180 -5.80 -6.73 1.81
C THR A 180 -5.31 -6.42 3.23
N ASN A 181 -4.14 -5.82 3.40
CA ASN A 181 -3.65 -5.38 4.71
C ASN A 181 -4.52 -4.27 5.31
N ALA A 182 -4.97 -3.31 4.51
CA ALA A 182 -5.89 -2.27 4.98
C ALA A 182 -7.23 -2.88 5.44
N TYR A 183 -7.74 -3.89 4.73
CA TYR A 183 -8.89 -4.68 5.16
C TYR A 183 -8.60 -5.40 6.47
N ARG A 184 -7.58 -6.27 6.49
CA ARG A 184 -7.22 -7.11 7.65
C ARG A 184 -7.02 -6.29 8.92
N ASN A 185 -6.40 -5.13 8.81
CA ASN A 185 -6.12 -4.23 9.92
C ASN A 185 -7.30 -3.29 10.24
N ASN A 186 -8.45 -3.43 9.56
CA ASN A 186 -9.58 -2.52 9.69
C ASN A 186 -9.18 -1.03 9.54
N ALA A 187 -8.19 -0.76 8.68
CA ALA A 187 -7.58 0.57 8.48
C ALA A 187 -8.15 1.30 7.24
N VAL A 188 -9.35 0.95 6.83
CA VAL A 188 -10.12 1.56 5.76
C VAL A 188 -11.59 1.57 6.17
N GLN A 189 -12.37 2.52 5.67
CA GLN A 189 -13.81 2.51 5.91
C GLN A 189 -14.47 1.37 5.13
N MET A 190 -15.37 0.63 5.78
CA MET A 190 -15.99 -0.57 5.21
C MET A 190 -17.49 -0.58 5.45
N GLU A 191 -18.19 -1.20 4.52
CA GLU A 191 -19.61 -1.55 4.67
C GLU A 191 -19.82 -2.98 4.22
N THR A 192 -20.62 -3.73 4.96
CA THR A 192 -20.99 -5.08 4.57
C THR A 192 -22.03 -5.05 3.47
N PHE A 193 -21.79 -5.82 2.44
CA PHE A 193 -22.74 -6.11 1.36
C PHE A 193 -22.98 -7.60 1.31
N THR A 194 -24.24 -8.02 1.31
CA THR A 194 -24.58 -9.45 1.34
C THR A 194 -25.10 -9.87 0.00
N PHE A 195 -24.41 -10.80 -0.65
CA PHE A 195 -24.93 -11.60 -1.75
C PHE A 195 -25.57 -12.86 -1.18
N THR A 196 -26.71 -13.29 -1.72
CA THR A 196 -27.32 -14.57 -1.33
C THR A 196 -26.41 -15.75 -1.64
N ASP A 197 -25.76 -15.70 -2.81
CA ASP A 197 -24.65 -16.55 -3.20
C ASP A 197 -23.56 -15.68 -3.86
N ALA A 198 -22.44 -15.50 -3.17
CA ALA A 198 -21.31 -14.73 -3.70
C ALA A 198 -20.61 -15.40 -4.89
N THR A 199 -20.96 -16.65 -5.21
CA THR A 199 -20.42 -17.37 -6.38
C THR A 199 -21.31 -17.26 -7.62
N ALA A 200 -22.58 -16.91 -7.42
CA ALA A 200 -23.59 -16.74 -8.48
C ALA A 200 -24.60 -15.65 -8.06
N PRO A 201 -24.16 -14.37 -7.99
CA PRO A 201 -25.04 -13.27 -7.57
C PRO A 201 -26.14 -13.04 -8.59
N THR A 202 -27.32 -12.64 -8.10
CA THR A 202 -28.42 -12.30 -8.98
C THR A 202 -28.23 -10.93 -9.65
N GLU A 203 -28.90 -10.71 -10.80
CA GLU A 203 -28.83 -9.43 -11.51
C GLU A 203 -29.26 -8.24 -10.64
N ASP A 204 -30.26 -8.41 -9.78
CA ASP A 204 -30.75 -7.36 -8.89
C ASP A 204 -29.72 -7.05 -7.79
N GLU A 205 -29.03 -8.06 -7.25
CA GLU A 205 -27.94 -7.86 -6.29
C GLU A 205 -26.75 -7.14 -6.94
N LEU A 206 -26.40 -7.49 -8.19
CA LEU A 206 -25.36 -6.81 -8.96
C LEU A 206 -25.71 -5.34 -9.21
N LYS A 207 -26.94 -5.05 -9.58
CA LYS A 207 -27.44 -3.66 -9.74
C LYS A 207 -27.39 -2.88 -8.42
N ALA A 208 -27.77 -3.52 -7.31
CA ALA A 208 -27.67 -2.90 -5.97
C ALA A 208 -26.24 -2.62 -5.58
N PHE A 209 -25.31 -3.55 -5.86
CA PHE A 209 -23.88 -3.39 -5.63
C PHE A 209 -23.30 -2.21 -6.42
N VAL A 210 -23.58 -2.13 -7.72
CA VAL A 210 -23.14 -1.01 -8.58
C VAL A 210 -23.74 0.31 -8.13
N LYS A 211 -25.02 0.33 -7.72
CA LYS A 211 -25.66 1.52 -7.14
C LYS A 211 -24.92 2.00 -5.89
N LYS A 212 -24.46 1.09 -5.04
CA LYS A 212 -23.70 1.44 -3.83
C LYS A 212 -22.32 2.00 -4.16
N LEU A 213 -21.61 1.42 -5.13
CA LEU A 213 -20.35 1.98 -5.64
C LEU A 213 -20.56 3.41 -6.18
N ARG A 214 -21.62 3.61 -6.97
CA ARG A 214 -21.98 4.95 -7.50
C ARG A 214 -22.29 5.95 -6.39
N GLU A 215 -23.05 5.57 -5.39
CA GLU A 215 -23.35 6.41 -4.23
C GLU A 215 -22.05 6.86 -3.55
N THR A 216 -21.13 5.93 -3.29
CA THR A 216 -19.82 6.22 -2.70
C THR A 216 -19.00 7.17 -3.56
N PHE A 217 -18.95 6.94 -4.87
CA PHE A 217 -18.26 7.81 -5.82
C PHE A 217 -18.78 9.25 -5.78
N LEU A 218 -20.12 9.42 -5.74
CA LEU A 218 -20.75 10.74 -5.67
C LEU A 218 -20.45 11.41 -4.32
N ASN A 219 -20.46 10.64 -3.23
CA ASN A 219 -20.19 11.14 -1.89
C ASN A 219 -18.73 11.57 -1.70
N PHE A 220 -17.78 10.98 -2.41
CA PHE A 220 -16.36 11.36 -2.34
C PHE A 220 -16.10 12.80 -2.78
N LYS A 221 -16.97 13.39 -3.62
CA LYS A 221 -16.87 14.80 -4.05
C LYS A 221 -17.15 15.78 -2.91
N SER A 222 -17.90 15.35 -1.91
CA SER A 222 -18.35 16.19 -0.81
C SER A 222 -17.40 16.08 0.37
N PRO A 223 -17.05 17.20 1.02
CA PRO A 223 -16.24 17.17 2.23
C PRO A 223 -16.90 16.29 3.31
N SER A 224 -16.21 15.28 3.79
CA SER A 224 -16.73 14.30 4.75
C SER A 224 -15.64 13.74 5.64
N THR A 225 -16.00 13.34 6.85
CA THR A 225 -15.14 12.58 7.78
C THR A 225 -15.31 11.06 7.63
N LYS A 226 -16.23 10.61 6.76
CA LYS A 226 -16.68 9.20 6.72
C LYS A 226 -15.85 8.29 5.82
N TYR A 227 -14.99 8.86 4.95
CA TYR A 227 -14.35 8.08 3.90
C TYR A 227 -12.83 7.99 4.03
N ASN A 228 -12.22 8.66 5.01
CA ASN A 228 -10.80 8.54 5.29
C ASN A 228 -10.54 7.58 6.46
N ALA A 229 -9.38 6.95 6.45
CA ALA A 229 -8.99 6.01 7.49
C ALA A 229 -8.60 6.74 8.81
N TRP A 230 -8.11 7.96 8.74
CA TRP A 230 -7.68 8.71 9.91
C TRP A 230 -8.80 8.91 10.93
N SER A 231 -10.01 9.19 10.46
CA SER A 231 -11.21 9.30 11.33
C SER A 231 -11.53 7.99 12.08
N LYS A 232 -10.97 6.86 11.64
CA LYS A 232 -11.16 5.54 12.22
C LYS A 232 -9.98 5.10 13.10
N VAL A 233 -8.74 5.44 12.71
CA VAL A 233 -7.52 4.97 13.39
C VAL A 233 -6.84 6.05 14.23
N GLY A 234 -7.13 7.33 13.99
CA GLY A 234 -6.43 8.48 14.59
C GLY A 234 -6.74 8.76 16.05
N GLY A 235 -7.74 8.08 16.62
CA GLY A 235 -8.17 8.24 18.01
C GLY A 235 -9.38 9.19 18.19
N TYR A 236 -9.89 9.25 19.42
CA TYR A 236 -11.05 10.06 19.77
C TYR A 236 -10.85 11.55 19.46
N GLY A 237 -11.85 12.18 18.85
CA GLY A 237 -11.83 13.61 18.55
C GLY A 237 -10.84 14.06 17.47
N ARG A 238 -10.20 13.12 16.77
CA ARG A 238 -9.17 13.40 15.75
C ARG A 238 -9.63 13.21 14.31
N SER A 239 -10.94 13.35 14.05
CA SER A 239 -11.46 13.24 12.67
C SER A 239 -10.90 14.32 11.75
N ILE A 240 -10.73 13.98 10.48
CA ILE A 240 -10.37 14.90 9.41
C ILE A 240 -11.49 14.97 8.36
N VAL A 241 -11.57 16.09 7.64
CA VAL A 241 -12.54 16.31 6.58
C VAL A 241 -11.84 16.16 5.24
N SER A 242 -12.12 15.12 4.48
CA SER A 242 -11.50 14.84 3.18
C SER A 242 -12.52 14.83 2.05
N TRP A 243 -12.05 15.06 0.83
CA TRP A 243 -12.81 14.94 -0.42
C TRP A 243 -11.87 14.54 -1.56
N SER A 244 -12.45 14.02 -2.65
CA SER A 244 -11.68 13.58 -3.82
C SER A 244 -12.24 14.18 -5.10
N LYS A 245 -11.36 14.46 -6.05
CA LYS A 245 -11.79 14.83 -7.39
C LYS A 245 -12.23 13.58 -8.16
N PRO A 246 -13.24 13.66 -9.02
CA PRO A 246 -13.74 12.51 -9.78
C PRO A 246 -12.68 11.83 -10.66
N GLU A 247 -11.77 12.61 -11.22
CA GLU A 247 -10.68 12.12 -12.06
C GLU A 247 -9.63 11.29 -11.29
N ASP A 248 -9.54 11.48 -9.98
CA ASP A 248 -8.57 10.79 -9.11
C ASP A 248 -9.16 9.52 -8.46
N VAL A 249 -10.47 9.27 -8.63
CA VAL A 249 -11.11 8.11 -8.01
C VAL A 249 -10.97 6.89 -8.90
N VAL A 250 -10.56 5.77 -8.29
CA VAL A 250 -10.38 4.45 -8.93
C VAL A 250 -11.14 3.37 -8.17
N VAL A 251 -11.48 2.32 -8.88
CA VAL A 251 -12.22 1.17 -8.34
C VAL A 251 -11.45 -0.11 -8.60
N PHE A 252 -11.32 -0.94 -7.58
CA PHE A 252 -10.74 -2.28 -7.67
C PHE A 252 -11.81 -3.31 -7.43
N ILE A 253 -11.95 -4.27 -8.34
CA ILE A 253 -12.96 -5.33 -8.26
C ILE A 253 -12.27 -6.67 -8.54
N SER A 254 -12.66 -7.73 -7.83
CA SER A 254 -12.15 -9.07 -8.12
C SER A 254 -12.62 -9.56 -9.50
N ASN A 255 -11.76 -10.26 -10.24
CA ASN A 255 -12.10 -10.83 -11.55
C ASN A 255 -13.36 -11.72 -11.50
N LYS A 256 -13.52 -12.43 -10.38
CA LYS A 256 -14.70 -13.27 -10.16
C LYS A 256 -15.99 -12.46 -10.19
N LEU A 257 -16.04 -11.36 -9.43
CA LEU A 257 -17.22 -10.49 -9.41
C LEU A 257 -17.35 -9.69 -10.70
N ALA A 258 -16.21 -9.28 -11.28
CA ALA A 258 -16.19 -8.52 -12.52
C ALA A 258 -16.73 -9.31 -13.72
N SER A 259 -16.57 -10.65 -13.72
CA SER A 259 -17.12 -11.52 -14.80
C SER A 259 -18.65 -11.57 -14.81
N GLU A 260 -19.29 -11.30 -13.67
CA GLU A 260 -20.74 -11.25 -13.53
C GLU A 260 -21.30 -9.83 -13.77
N LEU A 261 -20.43 -8.81 -13.75
CA LEU A 261 -20.87 -7.42 -13.93
C LEU A 261 -20.82 -7.03 -15.42
N ASP A 262 -21.96 -6.50 -15.92
CA ASP A 262 -22.01 -5.88 -17.24
C ASP A 262 -21.25 -4.55 -17.23
N VAL A 263 -20.27 -4.41 -18.14
CA VAL A 263 -19.46 -3.20 -18.28
C VAL A 263 -20.31 -1.98 -18.65
N ASP A 264 -21.39 -2.19 -19.41
CA ASP A 264 -22.29 -1.10 -19.81
C ASP A 264 -23.12 -0.59 -18.62
N VAL A 265 -23.48 -1.49 -17.70
CA VAL A 265 -24.17 -1.13 -16.44
C VAL A 265 -23.20 -0.34 -15.54
N LEU A 266 -21.95 -0.75 -15.44
CA LEU A 266 -20.92 -0.02 -14.68
C LEU A 266 -20.66 1.37 -15.27
N ALA A 267 -20.45 1.48 -16.59
CA ALA A 267 -20.20 2.75 -17.27
C ALA A 267 -21.35 3.74 -17.06
N SER A 268 -22.58 3.28 -17.25
CA SER A 268 -23.80 4.04 -17.00
C SER A 268 -23.91 4.51 -15.54
N ALA A 269 -23.55 3.66 -14.59
CA ALA A 269 -23.58 3.97 -13.17
C ALA A 269 -22.66 5.13 -12.80
N PHE A 270 -21.47 5.22 -13.40
CA PHE A 270 -20.51 6.30 -13.14
C PHE A 270 -20.72 7.54 -14.04
N ASN A 271 -21.71 7.49 -14.95
CA ASN A 271 -21.97 8.56 -15.94
C ASN A 271 -20.72 8.90 -16.74
N MET A 272 -20.04 7.88 -17.23
CA MET A 272 -18.78 7.94 -17.97
C MET A 272 -18.92 7.13 -19.25
N ASP A 273 -18.10 7.47 -20.24
CA ASP A 273 -17.95 6.62 -21.42
C ASP A 273 -17.26 5.30 -21.02
N LYS A 274 -17.61 4.22 -21.73
CA LYS A 274 -17.07 2.88 -21.47
C LYS A 274 -15.53 2.86 -21.48
N ALA A 275 -14.92 3.64 -22.39
CA ALA A 275 -13.45 3.75 -22.48
C ALA A 275 -12.84 4.44 -21.25
N ASP A 276 -13.48 5.50 -20.77
CA ASP A 276 -13.04 6.25 -19.58
C ASP A 276 -13.18 5.41 -18.30
N LEU A 277 -14.23 4.58 -18.22
CA LEU A 277 -14.42 3.68 -17.10
C LEU A 277 -13.36 2.58 -17.07
N MET A 278 -13.03 1.98 -18.21
CA MET A 278 -12.01 0.94 -18.31
C MET A 278 -10.63 1.41 -17.83
N GLY A 279 -10.33 2.72 -17.96
CA GLY A 279 -9.11 3.33 -17.41
C GLY A 279 -9.15 3.61 -15.91
N LYS A 280 -10.31 3.44 -15.25
CA LYS A 280 -10.47 3.72 -13.81
C LYS A 280 -10.88 2.51 -12.97
N VAL A 281 -11.19 1.39 -13.61
CA VAL A 281 -11.52 0.13 -12.94
C VAL A 281 -10.37 -0.85 -13.14
N TYR A 282 -9.78 -1.25 -12.04
CA TYR A 282 -8.75 -2.28 -12.00
C TYR A 282 -9.37 -3.62 -11.64
N TYR A 283 -9.14 -4.60 -12.50
CA TYR A 283 -9.57 -5.97 -12.28
C TYR A 283 -8.43 -6.76 -11.64
N ILE A 284 -8.70 -7.33 -10.48
CA ILE A 284 -7.72 -8.07 -9.69
C ILE A 284 -8.12 -9.54 -9.62
N ASP A 285 -7.14 -10.44 -9.82
CA ASP A 285 -7.36 -11.88 -9.78
C ASP A 285 -8.07 -12.34 -8.50
N ASN A 286 -7.54 -11.91 -7.33
CA ASN A 286 -8.12 -12.09 -6.01
C ASN A 286 -7.46 -11.11 -5.03
N PHE A 287 -8.01 -11.00 -3.83
CA PHE A 287 -7.44 -10.19 -2.73
C PHE A 287 -6.70 -11.05 -1.70
N ASP A 288 -6.32 -12.28 -2.03
CA ASP A 288 -5.59 -13.16 -1.13
C ASP A 288 -4.14 -12.70 -0.95
N ILE A 289 -3.60 -12.94 0.23
CA ILE A 289 -2.16 -12.87 0.47
C ILE A 289 -1.62 -14.29 0.33
N ILE A 290 -0.79 -14.48 -0.68
CA ILE A 290 -0.15 -15.75 -1.01
C ILE A 290 1.35 -15.60 -0.78
N ASP A 291 1.99 -16.58 -0.13
CA ASP A 291 3.45 -16.63 0.04
C ASP A 291 4.16 -17.11 -1.24
N ASP A 292 5.48 -17.17 -1.18
CA ASP A 292 6.31 -17.57 -2.32
C ASP A 292 6.19 -19.08 -2.64
N GLU A 293 5.72 -19.89 -1.69
CA GLU A 293 5.42 -21.32 -1.87
C GLU A 293 3.99 -21.55 -2.43
N GLY A 294 3.23 -20.47 -2.67
CA GLY A 294 1.86 -20.54 -3.20
C GLY A 294 0.80 -20.85 -2.16
N GLN A 295 1.12 -20.76 -0.85
CA GLN A 295 0.17 -20.99 0.22
C GLN A 295 -0.58 -19.70 0.58
N THR A 296 -1.90 -19.80 0.74
CA THR A 296 -2.73 -18.67 1.17
C THR A 296 -2.48 -18.37 2.64
N GLN A 297 -1.85 -17.23 2.91
CA GLN A 297 -1.60 -16.70 4.25
C GLN A 297 -2.81 -15.92 4.80
N PHE A 298 -3.61 -15.36 3.92
CA PHE A 298 -4.83 -14.65 4.26
C PHE A 298 -5.84 -14.77 3.13
N ASP A 299 -7.06 -15.17 3.47
CA ASP A 299 -8.20 -15.26 2.53
C ASP A 299 -8.88 -13.90 2.38
N GLY A 300 -8.74 -13.30 1.20
CA GLY A 300 -9.34 -12.02 0.82
C GLY A 300 -10.73 -12.14 0.18
N SER A 301 -11.35 -13.31 0.16
CA SER A 301 -12.65 -13.58 -0.50
C SER A 301 -13.80 -12.69 -0.02
N ASN A 302 -13.69 -12.15 1.20
CA ASN A 302 -14.64 -11.18 1.73
C ASN A 302 -14.48 -9.75 1.16
N ILE A 303 -13.44 -9.46 0.39
CA ILE A 303 -13.24 -8.15 -0.24
C ILE A 303 -13.90 -8.20 -1.62
N TYR A 304 -14.99 -7.48 -1.80
CA TYR A 304 -15.70 -7.42 -3.09
C TYR A 304 -15.18 -6.30 -3.97
N ALA A 305 -15.05 -5.09 -3.42
CA ALA A 305 -14.48 -3.95 -4.12
C ALA A 305 -13.85 -2.94 -3.15
N LEU A 306 -12.83 -2.24 -3.67
CA LEU A 306 -12.29 -1.02 -3.07
C LEU A 306 -12.55 0.14 -4.04
N ILE A 307 -13.18 1.22 -3.57
CA ILE A 307 -13.21 2.52 -4.24
C ILE A 307 -12.33 3.48 -3.45
N CYS A 308 -11.36 4.11 -4.11
CA CYS A 308 -10.46 5.02 -3.43
C CYS A 308 -9.95 6.14 -4.34
N ASP A 309 -9.39 7.16 -3.73
CA ASP A 309 -8.58 8.18 -4.41
C ASP A 309 -7.21 7.57 -4.76
N LYS A 310 -6.66 7.82 -5.95
CA LYS A 310 -5.31 7.34 -6.36
C LYS A 310 -4.23 7.69 -5.32
N ARG A 311 -4.36 8.84 -4.65
CA ARG A 311 -3.46 9.29 -3.59
C ARG A 311 -3.46 8.39 -2.34
N TRP A 312 -4.42 7.47 -2.24
CA TRP A 312 -4.43 6.47 -1.19
C TRP A 312 -3.22 5.54 -1.29
N PHE A 313 -2.76 5.21 -2.49
CA PHE A 313 -1.54 4.43 -2.68
C PHE A 313 -0.31 5.31 -2.49
N LYS A 314 0.55 4.94 -1.56
CA LYS A 314 1.84 5.58 -1.24
C LYS A 314 2.97 4.61 -1.57
N ILE A 315 3.05 4.27 -2.85
CA ILE A 315 4.08 3.38 -3.37
C ILE A 315 5.20 4.24 -3.94
N ARG A 316 6.41 4.15 -3.38
CA ARG A 316 7.54 4.98 -3.77
C ARG A 316 8.81 4.15 -3.87
N THR A 317 9.54 4.31 -4.94
CA THR A 317 10.88 3.73 -5.08
C THR A 317 11.88 4.63 -4.38
N LYS A 318 12.72 4.04 -3.53
CA LYS A 318 13.84 4.75 -2.91
C LYS A 318 15.11 4.58 -3.72
N ASP A 319 15.40 3.34 -4.12
CA ASP A 319 16.59 3.02 -4.88
C ASP A 319 16.39 1.70 -5.67
N MET A 320 17.06 1.63 -6.80
CA MET A 320 17.11 0.42 -7.63
C MET A 320 18.49 0.36 -8.29
N PHE A 321 19.30 -0.59 -7.88
CA PHE A 321 20.68 -0.72 -8.35
C PHE A 321 21.09 -2.17 -8.51
N MET A 322 22.14 -2.39 -9.29
CA MET A 322 22.70 -3.71 -9.53
C MET A 322 24.06 -3.86 -8.86
N ASP A 323 24.23 -4.96 -8.16
CA ASP A 323 25.50 -5.43 -7.62
C ASP A 323 25.92 -6.73 -8.27
N GLU A 324 27.21 -7.00 -8.25
CA GLU A 324 27.75 -8.21 -8.83
C GLU A 324 28.92 -8.75 -8.04
N PHE A 325 29.12 -10.06 -8.19
CA PHE A 325 30.20 -10.77 -7.54
C PHE A 325 30.68 -11.95 -8.40
N TYR A 326 32.01 -12.03 -8.65
CA TYR A 326 32.58 -13.21 -9.27
C TYR A 326 32.97 -14.24 -8.22
N ASN A 327 32.39 -15.43 -8.29
CA ASN A 327 32.77 -16.56 -7.44
C ASN A 327 33.74 -17.48 -8.16
N ALA A 328 35.01 -17.41 -7.78
CA ALA A 328 36.07 -18.21 -8.39
C ALA A 328 35.94 -19.72 -8.11
N ASN A 329 35.27 -20.10 -7.01
CA ASN A 329 35.15 -21.49 -6.61
C ASN A 329 34.24 -22.29 -7.58
N ASN A 330 33.12 -21.71 -7.97
CA ASN A 330 32.18 -22.32 -8.93
C ASN A 330 32.28 -21.73 -10.35
N ARG A 331 33.23 -20.81 -10.57
CA ARG A 331 33.45 -20.11 -11.86
C ARG A 331 32.19 -19.49 -12.42
N SER A 332 31.49 -18.71 -11.58
CA SER A 332 30.24 -18.02 -11.94
C SER A 332 30.30 -16.54 -11.58
N TRP A 333 29.50 -15.75 -12.30
CA TRP A 333 29.16 -14.37 -11.96
C TRP A 333 27.78 -14.37 -11.35
N GLN A 334 27.66 -13.74 -10.19
CA GLN A 334 26.38 -13.53 -9.52
C GLN A 334 25.98 -12.09 -9.75
N GLN A 335 24.77 -11.88 -10.23
CA GLN A 335 24.17 -10.58 -10.46
C GLN A 335 23.00 -10.43 -9.50
N TYR A 336 22.87 -9.26 -8.92
CA TYR A 336 21.84 -8.94 -7.94
C TYR A 336 21.17 -7.64 -8.32
N LEU A 337 19.88 -7.70 -8.63
CA LEU A 337 19.07 -6.51 -8.73
C LEU A 337 18.51 -6.21 -7.35
N ASN A 338 18.93 -5.10 -6.75
CA ASN A 338 18.44 -4.62 -5.46
C ASN A 338 17.33 -3.60 -5.67
N VAL A 339 16.22 -3.78 -5.00
CA VAL A 339 15.05 -2.90 -5.09
C VAL A 339 14.61 -2.50 -3.69
N ILE A 340 14.67 -1.21 -3.39
CA ILE A 340 14.25 -0.64 -2.12
C ILE A 340 13.04 0.25 -2.35
N LYS A 341 11.90 -0.12 -1.77
CA LYS A 341 10.61 0.57 -1.94
C LYS A 341 9.88 0.76 -0.62
N ALA A 342 8.96 1.70 -0.65
CA ALA A 342 7.95 1.89 0.39
C ALA A 342 6.58 1.55 -0.20
N PHE A 343 5.92 0.54 0.37
CA PHE A 343 4.54 0.19 0.06
C PHE A 343 3.66 0.57 1.25
N ASN A 344 2.98 1.70 1.15
CA ASN A 344 2.11 2.22 2.20
C ASN A 344 0.79 2.68 1.59
N TYR A 345 -0.20 2.90 2.44
CA TYR A 345 -1.46 3.54 2.05
C TYR A 345 -1.68 4.78 2.91
N SER A 346 -2.30 5.82 2.35
CA SER A 346 -2.63 7.06 3.07
C SER A 346 -3.82 6.85 3.99
N LEU A 347 -3.69 7.31 5.23
CA LEU A 347 -4.81 7.39 6.16
C LEU A 347 -5.70 8.61 5.92
N PHE A 348 -5.23 9.59 5.14
CA PHE A 348 -5.94 10.86 4.88
C PHE A 348 -6.79 10.83 3.62
N ALA A 349 -6.38 10.06 2.61
CA ALA A 349 -7.10 9.95 1.36
C ALA A 349 -8.40 9.14 1.52
N ASN A 350 -9.42 9.48 0.73
CA ASN A 350 -10.68 8.75 0.72
C ASN A 350 -10.47 7.33 0.19
N ALA A 351 -10.96 6.36 0.94
CA ALA A 351 -11.03 4.96 0.56
C ALA A 351 -12.20 4.27 1.26
N TYR A 352 -12.89 3.40 0.54
CA TYR A 352 -14.06 2.69 1.04
C TYR A 352 -14.17 1.30 0.43
N MET A 353 -14.37 0.30 1.26
CA MET A 353 -14.50 -1.09 0.81
C MET A 353 -15.93 -1.60 0.98
N LEU A 354 -16.41 -2.32 -0.01
CA LEU A 354 -17.57 -3.18 0.10
C LEU A 354 -17.08 -4.61 0.37
N VAL A 355 -17.54 -5.17 1.48
CA VAL A 355 -17.02 -6.44 2.00
C VAL A 355 -18.15 -7.38 2.41
N GLY A 356 -17.91 -8.69 2.36
CA GLY A 356 -18.85 -9.69 2.86
C GLY A 356 -18.92 -9.73 4.38
N ALA A 357 -17.79 -9.47 5.04
CA ALA A 357 -17.69 -9.40 6.49
C ALA A 357 -16.63 -8.39 6.92
N ILE A 358 -16.85 -7.70 8.03
CA ILE A 358 -15.84 -6.83 8.65
C ILE A 358 -14.84 -7.71 9.40
N PRO A 359 -13.51 -7.50 9.26
CA PRO A 359 -12.50 -8.31 9.92
C PRO A 359 -12.52 -8.11 11.44
N THR A 360 -12.17 -9.17 12.18
CA THR A 360 -12.02 -9.07 13.63
C THR A 360 -10.64 -8.53 13.98
N VAL A 361 -10.62 -7.37 14.66
CA VAL A 361 -9.39 -6.75 15.21
C VAL A 361 -9.58 -6.61 16.72
N ASN A 362 -8.79 -7.35 17.48
CA ASN A 362 -8.91 -7.40 18.94
C ASN A 362 -8.27 -6.19 19.61
N ILE A 363 -8.83 -5.79 20.76
CA ILE A 363 -8.25 -4.78 21.64
C ILE A 363 -7.05 -5.41 22.38
N THR A 364 -5.88 -4.77 22.31
CA THR A 364 -4.68 -5.16 23.05
C THR A 364 -4.54 -4.39 24.37
N SER A 365 -4.99 -3.13 24.40
CA SER A 365 -5.08 -2.32 25.60
C SER A 365 -6.14 -1.25 25.48
N ALA A 366 -6.62 -0.71 26.59
CA ALA A 366 -7.58 0.38 26.60
C ALA A 366 -7.37 1.29 27.80
N SER A 367 -7.84 2.56 27.68
CA SER A 367 -7.89 3.53 28.78
C SER A 367 -9.05 4.50 28.58
N PHE A 368 -9.65 4.98 29.66
CA PHE A 368 -10.59 6.10 29.55
C PHE A 368 -9.83 7.40 29.27
N VAL A 369 -10.42 8.28 28.46
CA VAL A 369 -9.87 9.61 28.13
C VAL A 369 -9.96 10.50 29.37
N GLU A 370 -11.08 10.45 30.07
CA GLU A 370 -11.35 11.15 31.30
C GLU A 370 -10.67 10.42 32.47
N THR A 371 -9.76 11.09 33.17
CA THR A 371 -8.98 10.48 34.26
C THR A 371 -9.62 10.64 35.64
N SER A 372 -10.39 11.70 35.84
CA SER A 372 -11.05 12.01 37.13
C SER A 372 -12.39 12.67 36.88
N PRO A 373 -13.35 11.98 36.25
CA PRO A 373 -14.62 12.57 35.90
C PRO A 373 -15.49 12.79 37.13
N THR A 374 -16.19 13.94 37.13
CA THR A 374 -17.16 14.31 38.14
C THR A 374 -18.51 14.56 37.50
N VAL A 375 -19.59 14.21 38.18
CA VAL A 375 -20.96 14.43 37.74
C VAL A 375 -21.83 14.82 38.93
N GLU A 376 -22.70 15.78 38.77
CA GLU A 376 -23.69 16.13 39.77
C GLU A 376 -24.81 15.09 39.84
N GLU A 377 -25.45 14.95 40.98
CA GLU A 377 -26.62 14.10 41.10
C GLU A 377 -27.72 14.47 40.12
N ALA A 378 -28.36 13.50 39.51
CA ALA A 378 -29.36 13.61 38.46
C ALA A 378 -28.84 14.22 37.12
N LYS A 379 -27.53 14.48 36.99
CA LYS A 379 -26.88 14.91 35.73
C LYS A 379 -26.20 13.75 35.03
N LYS A 380 -25.84 14.00 33.77
CA LYS A 380 -25.19 13.01 32.90
C LYS A 380 -23.87 13.55 32.40
N ILE A 381 -22.86 12.68 32.31
CA ILE A 381 -21.59 12.93 31.64
C ILE A 381 -21.32 11.82 30.63
N THR A 382 -20.57 12.12 29.60
CA THR A 382 -20.13 11.14 28.61
C THR A 382 -18.66 10.82 28.85
N LEU A 383 -18.32 9.54 28.96
CA LEU A 383 -16.96 9.05 29.05
C LEU A 383 -16.57 8.36 27.75
N HIS A 384 -15.32 8.53 27.38
CA HIS A 384 -14.77 8.02 26.11
C HIS A 384 -13.65 7.02 26.38
N LEU A 385 -13.66 5.92 25.64
CA LEU A 385 -12.66 4.85 25.73
C LEU A 385 -11.69 4.94 24.55
N ASN A 386 -10.41 5.17 24.81
CA ASN A 386 -9.33 4.94 23.88
C ASN A 386 -8.93 3.47 23.90
N THR A 387 -8.77 2.85 22.74
CA THR A 387 -8.30 1.46 22.61
C THR A 387 -7.08 1.39 21.70
N VAL A 388 -6.28 0.36 21.89
CA VAL A 388 -5.15 0.05 21.01
C VAL A 388 -5.40 -1.34 20.40
N PRO A 389 -5.46 -1.48 19.09
CA PRO A 389 -5.59 -0.36 18.15
C PRO A 389 -6.95 0.35 18.28
N PHE A 390 -7.00 1.64 17.90
CA PHE A 390 -8.24 2.42 18.03
C PHE A 390 -9.36 1.90 17.13
N ASN A 391 -9.01 1.31 15.99
CA ASN A 391 -9.92 0.69 15.01
C ASN A 391 -10.26 -0.77 15.33
N ALA A 392 -10.02 -1.25 16.57
CA ALA A 392 -10.46 -2.58 16.99
C ALA A 392 -11.97 -2.76 16.81
N THR A 393 -12.41 -3.97 16.49
CA THR A 393 -13.83 -4.33 16.24
C THR A 393 -14.45 -5.11 17.38
N SER A 394 -13.70 -5.33 18.47
CA SER A 394 -14.22 -6.03 19.65
C SER A 394 -15.37 -5.25 20.29
N THR A 395 -16.47 -5.93 20.60
CA THR A 395 -17.58 -5.36 21.34
C THR A 395 -17.17 -5.10 22.78
N VAL A 396 -17.46 -3.88 23.26
CA VAL A 396 -17.20 -3.46 24.64
C VAL A 396 -18.51 -3.34 25.40
N THR A 397 -18.51 -3.79 26.63
CA THR A 397 -19.59 -3.58 27.59
C THR A 397 -19.09 -2.71 28.75
N PHE A 398 -19.97 -1.87 29.28
CA PHE A 398 -19.68 -1.00 30.42
C PHE A 398 -20.54 -1.37 31.62
N THR A 399 -19.91 -1.40 32.80
CA THR A 399 -20.59 -1.70 34.05
C THR A 399 -20.21 -0.72 35.15
N SER A 400 -21.15 -0.39 36.01
CA SER A 400 -20.91 0.41 37.21
C SER A 400 -20.76 -0.52 38.42
N GLY A 401 -19.66 -0.33 39.17
CA GLY A 401 -19.36 -1.09 40.37
C GLY A 401 -20.32 -0.76 41.53
N THR A 402 -20.90 0.44 41.55
CA THR A 402 -21.84 0.90 42.58
C THR A 402 -23.01 1.65 41.93
N GLN A 403 -24.00 0.90 41.43
CA GLN A 403 -25.15 1.47 40.71
C GLN A 403 -25.98 2.45 41.58
N ALA A 404 -25.95 2.30 42.90
CA ALA A 404 -26.59 3.24 43.82
C ALA A 404 -25.92 4.63 43.82
N LYS A 405 -24.69 4.76 43.28
CA LYS A 405 -23.97 6.02 43.16
C LYS A 405 -23.97 6.57 41.72
N ALA A 406 -23.72 5.70 40.75
CA ALA A 406 -23.77 6.05 39.34
C ALA A 406 -24.26 4.90 38.47
N THR A 407 -25.08 5.18 37.48
CA THR A 407 -25.52 4.21 36.48
C THR A 407 -24.86 4.49 35.14
N VAL A 408 -24.79 3.47 34.28
CA VAL A 408 -24.16 3.57 32.95
C VAL A 408 -25.13 3.12 31.85
N GLU A 409 -25.10 3.87 30.74
CA GLU A 409 -25.80 3.52 29.53
C GLU A 409 -24.80 3.56 28.35
N LYS A 410 -24.65 2.41 27.67
CA LYS A 410 -23.75 2.31 26.52
C LYS A 410 -24.32 3.09 25.34
N ILE A 411 -23.57 4.04 24.78
CA ILE A 411 -23.88 4.73 23.53
C ILE A 411 -23.33 3.93 22.34
N ASP A 412 -22.05 3.56 22.39
CA ASP A 412 -21.37 2.72 21.42
C ASP A 412 -20.20 1.94 22.09
N ASP A 413 -19.38 1.22 21.31
CA ASP A 413 -18.25 0.45 21.84
C ASP A 413 -17.09 1.30 22.40
N ARG A 414 -17.18 2.63 22.26
CA ARG A 414 -16.15 3.59 22.72
C ARG A 414 -16.70 4.66 23.62
N THR A 415 -18.01 4.71 23.78
CA THR A 415 -18.68 5.84 24.46
C THR A 415 -19.73 5.31 25.40
N VAL A 416 -19.72 5.80 26.63
CA VAL A 416 -20.68 5.46 27.68
C VAL A 416 -21.18 6.74 28.35
N GLU A 417 -22.47 6.81 28.54
CA GLU A 417 -23.13 7.84 29.33
C GLU A 417 -23.19 7.38 30.79
N VAL A 418 -22.78 8.23 31.71
CA VAL A 418 -22.84 8.00 33.15
C VAL A 418 -23.79 8.99 33.78
N THR A 419 -24.77 8.50 34.53
CA THR A 419 -25.73 9.32 35.28
C THR A 419 -25.40 9.25 36.76
N GLY A 420 -25.22 10.40 37.41
CA GLY A 420 -25.08 10.50 38.88
C GLY A 420 -26.40 10.18 39.59
N VAL A 421 -26.37 9.32 40.60
CA VAL A 421 -27.56 8.87 41.35
C VAL A 421 -27.54 9.39 42.77
N ALA A 422 -26.40 9.39 43.47
CA ALA A 422 -26.25 9.87 44.82
C ALA A 422 -24.76 10.21 45.08
N ASP A 423 -24.50 11.16 45.94
CA ASP A 423 -23.12 11.53 46.36
C ASP A 423 -22.24 10.36 46.73
N GLY A 424 -21.01 10.32 46.20
CA GLY A 424 -20.03 9.29 46.40
C GLY A 424 -19.28 8.89 45.13
N THR A 425 -18.70 7.69 45.15
CA THR A 425 -17.89 7.24 43.99
C THR A 425 -18.38 5.91 43.44
N SER A 426 -18.20 5.73 42.14
CA SER A 426 -18.38 4.45 41.46
C SER A 426 -17.28 4.19 40.46
N VAL A 427 -16.80 2.93 40.43
CA VAL A 427 -15.83 2.50 39.41
C VAL A 427 -16.59 2.02 38.17
N ILE A 428 -16.36 2.69 37.03
CA ILE A 428 -16.88 2.27 35.75
C ILE A 428 -15.85 1.36 35.10
N THR A 429 -16.27 0.17 34.70
CA THR A 429 -15.42 -0.87 34.09
C THR A 429 -15.83 -1.10 32.66
N ALA A 430 -14.88 -1.02 31.73
CA ALA A 430 -15.03 -1.47 30.35
C ALA A 430 -14.51 -2.90 30.23
N THR A 431 -15.30 -3.76 29.58
CA THR A 431 -15.00 -5.19 29.42
C THR A 431 -15.13 -5.59 27.95
N ALA A 432 -14.15 -6.32 27.42
CA ALA A 432 -14.19 -6.92 26.09
C ALA A 432 -13.77 -8.39 26.17
N GLY A 433 -14.49 -9.29 25.46
CA GLY A 433 -14.23 -10.73 25.50
C GLY A 433 -14.27 -11.33 26.91
N GLY A 434 -15.07 -10.76 27.81
CA GLY A 434 -15.17 -11.19 29.19
C GLY A 434 -14.05 -10.74 30.14
N GLN A 435 -13.08 -9.96 29.61
CA GLN A 435 -11.96 -9.42 30.39
C GLN A 435 -12.12 -7.91 30.61
N SER A 436 -11.81 -7.42 31.82
CA SER A 436 -11.72 -5.99 32.10
C SER A 436 -10.53 -5.40 31.34
N ILE A 437 -10.80 -4.39 30.50
CA ILE A 437 -9.79 -3.73 29.66
C ILE A 437 -9.43 -2.32 30.13
N ALA A 438 -10.33 -1.65 30.85
CA ALA A 438 -10.09 -0.34 31.45
C ALA A 438 -11.06 -0.07 32.59
N THR A 439 -10.62 0.78 33.54
CA THR A 439 -11.46 1.26 34.64
C THR A 439 -11.25 2.75 34.86
N VAL A 440 -12.29 3.45 35.31
CA VAL A 440 -12.22 4.85 35.77
C VAL A 440 -13.14 5.05 36.95
N THR A 441 -12.71 5.86 37.92
CA THR A 441 -13.54 6.22 39.07
C THR A 441 -14.28 7.53 38.78
N VAL A 442 -15.60 7.46 38.82
CA VAL A 442 -16.48 8.65 38.70
C VAL A 442 -16.87 9.13 40.10
N THR A 443 -16.73 10.40 40.37
CA THR A 443 -17.22 11.04 41.60
C THR A 443 -18.55 11.72 41.33
N VAL A 444 -19.57 11.35 42.09
CA VAL A 444 -20.87 12.01 42.06
C VAL A 444 -20.87 13.04 43.20
N THR A 445 -21.31 14.23 42.91
CA THR A 445 -21.40 15.35 43.91
C THR A 445 -22.85 15.81 44.07
N ASP A 446 -23.19 16.27 45.23
CA ASP A 446 -24.48 16.95 45.46
C ASP A 446 -24.62 18.13 44.51
N PRO A 447 -25.85 18.47 44.06
CA PRO A 447 -26.07 19.71 43.33
C PRO A 447 -25.60 20.89 44.14
N ALA A 448 -24.91 21.83 43.49
CA ALA A 448 -24.57 23.10 44.15
C ALA A 448 -25.88 23.83 44.50
N GLU A 449 -26.04 24.20 45.80
CA GLU A 449 -27.14 25.00 46.29
C GLU A 449 -27.24 26.38 45.58
#